data_2ee231600e0f5d0c2af13ea39f17530d
#
_entry.id   2ee231600e0f5d0c2af13ea39f17530d
#
_cell.length_a   1.000
_cell.length_b   1.000
_cell.length_c   1.000
_cell.angle_alpha   90.00
_cell.angle_beta   90.00
_cell.angle_gamma   90.00
#
_symmetry.space_group_name_H-M   'P 1'
#
loop_
_entity.id
_entity.type
_entity.pdbx_description
1 polymer ?
#
loop_
_entity_poly.entity_id
_entity_poly.type
_entity_poly.pdbx_seq_one_letter_code
_entity_poly.pdbx_strand_id
1 'polypeptide(L)'
;MIIMEGFSYIDIFDTKGIEYLVIIGFLLLLIPFWRALNKPLKARVTALSPLRVLTANILKIPQGIFYSRNHTWAHLEKEGYAHIGLDDLLLHIIGQVSIKVSKMPGDTVIKGEQIAEISRVGGSLTIKSPISGEVQGVNAMLREDIGALNADPYGKGWMYQIKPARWAEETKSCFLANEATLWFKTELLRFKDFMAMSMNKYTPETVQVVLQEGGELADNPLVGMPAEVWHDFQEHFLDQVS
;
A
#
# COMPACT_ATOMS: atom_id res chain seq x y z
N MET A 1 34.09 -97.84 9.99
CA MET A 1 33.05 -97.25 10.83
C MET A 1 33.14 -95.70 10.65
N ILE A 2 32.37 -95.17 9.70
CA ILE A 2 32.44 -93.79 9.30
C ILE A 2 31.26 -93.15 10.00
N ILE A 3 31.53 -92.17 10.89
CA ILE A 3 30.54 -91.35 11.61
C ILE A 3 30.19 -90.19 10.64
N MET A 4 28.95 -90.18 10.16
CA MET A 4 28.42 -89.04 9.43
C MET A 4 27.97 -88.00 10.44
N GLU A 5 28.69 -86.84 10.47
CA GLU A 5 28.28 -85.69 11.21
C GLU A 5 27.00 -85.08 10.61
N GLY A 6 26.00 -84.93 11.43
CA GLY A 6 24.71 -84.41 11.05
C GLY A 6 24.82 -82.90 10.64
N PHE A 7 24.39 -82.64 9.44
CA PHE A 7 24.13 -81.27 8.98
C PHE A 7 22.99 -80.70 9.79
N SER A 8 23.25 -79.72 10.65
CA SER A 8 22.20 -78.91 11.29
C SER A 8 21.65 -77.92 10.27
N TYR A 9 20.41 -78.12 9.88
CA TYR A 9 19.69 -77.19 9.01
C TYR A 9 19.39 -75.96 9.82
N ILE A 10 20.17 -74.88 9.66
CA ILE A 10 19.89 -73.61 10.18
C ILE A 10 18.90 -72.93 9.18
N ASP A 11 17.67 -72.78 9.61
CA ASP A 11 16.65 -72.07 8.79
C ASP A 11 16.98 -70.60 8.68
N ILE A 12 17.67 -70.27 7.58
CA ILE A 12 18.10 -68.88 7.27
C ILE A 12 16.91 -67.98 7.05
N PHE A 13 15.69 -68.47 6.94
CA PHE A 13 14.46 -67.71 6.73
C PHE A 13 13.85 -67.21 8.03
N ASP A 14 14.12 -67.83 9.19
CA ASP A 14 13.58 -67.30 10.49
C ASP A 14 14.19 -65.98 10.89
N THR A 15 15.45 -65.74 10.60
CA THR A 15 16.10 -64.44 10.85
C THR A 15 15.74 -63.40 9.80
N LYS A 16 15.52 -63.80 8.55
CA LYS A 16 15.15 -62.85 7.47
C LYS A 16 13.76 -62.29 7.63
N GLY A 17 12.83 -62.97 8.27
CA GLY A 17 11.48 -62.48 8.54
C GLY A 17 11.51 -61.24 9.42
N ILE A 18 12.37 -61.20 10.46
CA ILE A 18 12.53 -60.05 11.36
C ILE A 18 13.19 -58.90 10.61
N GLU A 19 14.20 -59.16 9.77
CA GLU A 19 14.87 -58.13 8.96
C GLU A 19 13.88 -57.43 8.00
N TYR A 20 13.02 -58.19 7.33
CA TYR A 20 11.98 -57.62 6.46
C TYR A 20 10.95 -56.82 7.23
N LEU A 21 10.54 -57.23 8.43
CA LEU A 21 9.63 -56.48 9.28
C LEU A 21 10.25 -55.12 9.72
N VAL A 22 11.56 -55.13 10.05
CA VAL A 22 12.27 -53.89 10.39
C VAL A 22 12.34 -52.95 9.19
N ILE A 23 12.64 -53.45 8.00
CA ILE A 23 12.70 -52.66 6.76
C ILE A 23 11.31 -52.09 6.41
N ILE A 24 10.26 -52.92 6.49
CA ILE A 24 8.88 -52.48 6.25
C ILE A 24 8.47 -51.43 7.28
N GLY A 25 8.78 -51.64 8.56
CA GLY A 25 8.52 -50.66 9.64
C GLY A 25 9.24 -49.34 9.39
N PHE A 26 10.49 -49.37 8.95
CA PHE A 26 11.25 -48.19 8.58
C PHE A 26 10.63 -47.45 7.39
N LEU A 27 10.25 -48.18 6.33
CA LEU A 27 9.57 -47.57 5.17
C LEU A 27 8.22 -46.95 5.53
N LEU A 28 7.44 -47.60 6.41
CA LEU A 28 6.19 -47.04 6.91
C LEU A 28 6.42 -45.77 7.75
N LEU A 29 7.50 -45.67 8.50
CA LEU A 29 7.89 -44.48 9.23
C LEU A 29 8.38 -43.34 8.32
N LEU A 30 8.98 -43.67 7.17
CA LEU A 30 9.40 -42.67 6.19
C LEU A 30 8.21 -41.88 5.59
N ILE A 31 7.05 -42.52 5.43
CA ILE A 31 5.85 -41.85 4.88
C ILE A 31 5.39 -40.70 5.75
N PRO A 32 5.12 -40.86 7.06
CA PRO A 32 4.73 -39.71 7.92
C PRO A 32 5.86 -38.73 8.10
N PHE A 33 7.12 -39.17 8.14
CA PHE A 33 8.30 -38.30 8.21
C PHE A 33 8.40 -37.43 6.95
N TRP A 34 8.27 -38.01 5.76
CA TRP A 34 8.25 -37.28 4.50
C TRP A 34 7.06 -36.30 4.43
N ARG A 35 5.88 -36.70 4.91
CA ARG A 35 4.72 -35.82 5.02
C ARG A 35 4.94 -34.70 6.04
N ALA A 36 5.68 -34.93 7.12
CA ALA A 36 6.01 -33.92 8.12
C ALA A 36 7.00 -32.90 7.56
N LEU A 37 8.02 -33.34 6.82
CA LEU A 37 8.98 -32.48 6.15
C LEU A 37 8.38 -31.72 4.97
N ASN A 38 7.50 -32.35 4.20
CA ASN A 38 6.82 -31.74 3.08
C ASN A 38 5.43 -31.16 3.45
N LYS A 39 5.14 -30.96 4.75
CA LYS A 39 4.03 -30.10 5.10
C LYS A 39 4.33 -28.77 4.45
N PRO A 40 3.53 -28.30 3.44
CA PRO A 40 3.68 -26.94 3.00
C PRO A 40 3.57 -26.10 4.26
N LEU A 41 4.63 -25.39 4.60
CA LEU A 41 4.50 -24.29 5.52
C LEU A 41 3.33 -23.51 4.94
N LYS A 42 2.19 -23.53 5.62
CA LYS A 42 1.15 -22.55 5.45
C LYS A 42 1.77 -21.26 6.00
N ALA A 43 2.78 -20.75 5.29
CA ALA A 43 2.94 -19.34 5.23
C ALA A 43 1.49 -18.88 4.95
N ARG A 44 0.90 -18.12 5.85
CA ARG A 44 -0.21 -17.24 5.50
C ARG A 44 0.35 -16.38 4.38
N VAL A 45 0.32 -16.91 3.20
CA VAL A 45 0.23 -16.11 2.01
C VAL A 45 -1.17 -15.53 2.17
N THR A 46 -1.28 -14.44 2.92
CA THR A 46 -2.22 -13.39 2.60
C THR A 46 -2.09 -13.34 1.09
N ALA A 47 -3.15 -13.73 0.38
CA ALA A 47 -3.16 -13.73 -1.07
C ALA A 47 -2.61 -12.36 -1.46
N LEU A 48 -1.33 -12.33 -1.81
CA LEU A 48 -0.72 -11.18 -2.43
C LEU A 48 -1.48 -11.10 -3.75
N SER A 49 -2.54 -10.30 -3.76
CA SER A 49 -3.05 -9.76 -5.01
C SER A 49 -1.83 -9.43 -5.83
N PRO A 50 -1.75 -9.84 -7.12
CA PRO A 50 -0.56 -9.59 -7.91
C PRO A 50 -0.14 -8.16 -7.63
N LEU A 51 1.06 -7.98 -7.07
CA LEU A 51 1.53 -6.68 -6.60
C LEU A 51 1.45 -5.77 -7.81
N ARG A 52 0.45 -4.88 -7.84
CA ARG A 52 0.33 -3.90 -8.89
C ARG A 52 1.53 -2.99 -8.75
N VAL A 53 2.30 -2.89 -9.81
CA VAL A 53 3.42 -1.98 -9.87
C VAL A 53 2.88 -0.56 -9.96
N LEU A 54 3.34 0.31 -9.09
CA LEU A 54 2.98 1.74 -9.11
C LEU A 54 3.69 2.42 -10.28
N THR A 55 2.96 2.59 -11.37
CA THR A 55 3.42 3.25 -12.60
C THR A 55 2.51 4.43 -12.96
N ALA A 56 3.02 5.37 -13.75
CA ALA A 56 2.21 6.49 -14.21
C ALA A 56 0.96 6.07 -15.02
N ASN A 57 0.96 4.87 -15.60
CA ASN A 57 -0.14 4.38 -16.43
C ASN A 57 -1.36 3.90 -15.63
N ILE A 58 -1.19 3.58 -14.34
CA ILE A 58 -2.31 3.17 -13.48
C ILE A 58 -3.01 4.36 -12.86
N LEU A 59 -2.36 5.54 -12.85
CA LEU A 59 -2.91 6.73 -12.21
C LEU A 59 -4.08 7.30 -13.00
N LYS A 60 -5.16 7.59 -12.28
CA LYS A 60 -6.32 8.29 -12.82
C LYS A 60 -6.06 9.79 -12.73
N ILE A 61 -6.01 10.48 -13.87
CA ILE A 61 -5.77 11.93 -13.95
C ILE A 61 -6.88 12.54 -14.83
N PRO A 62 -8.11 12.70 -14.29
CA PRO A 62 -9.21 13.29 -15.03
C PRO A 62 -8.92 14.72 -15.47
N GLN A 63 -9.44 15.08 -16.63
CA GLN A 63 -9.37 16.45 -17.14
C GLN A 63 -10.33 17.38 -16.38
N GLY A 64 -10.01 18.67 -16.30
CA GLY A 64 -10.87 19.65 -15.62
C GLY A 64 -10.70 19.71 -14.10
N ILE A 65 -9.81 18.91 -13.54
CA ILE A 65 -9.44 18.92 -12.12
C ILE A 65 -8.13 19.67 -11.92
N PHE A 66 -8.10 20.53 -10.91
CA PHE A 66 -6.93 21.30 -10.49
C PHE A 66 -6.18 20.55 -9.39
N TYR A 67 -4.94 20.17 -9.64
CA TYR A 67 -4.09 19.42 -8.72
C TYR A 67 -3.11 20.34 -8.03
N SER A 68 -3.10 20.31 -6.70
CA SER A 68 -2.13 21.06 -5.90
C SER A 68 -0.87 20.25 -5.64
N ARG A 69 0.24 20.92 -5.33
CA ARG A 69 1.50 20.29 -4.98
C ARG A 69 1.44 19.43 -3.70
N ASN A 70 0.43 19.68 -2.85
CA ASN A 70 0.21 18.88 -1.62
C ASN A 70 -0.65 17.64 -1.85
N HIS A 71 -0.76 17.17 -3.08
CA HIS A 71 -1.53 15.96 -3.46
C HIS A 71 -3.01 16.04 -3.07
N THR A 72 -3.56 17.26 -3.11
CA THR A 72 -5.00 17.50 -3.04
C THR A 72 -5.49 18.08 -4.36
N TRP A 73 -6.74 17.82 -4.68
CA TRP A 73 -7.36 18.32 -5.90
C TRP A 73 -8.56 19.21 -5.58
N ALA A 74 -8.92 20.07 -6.53
CA ALA A 74 -10.12 20.91 -6.51
C ALA A 74 -10.84 20.85 -7.87
N HIS A 75 -12.16 20.73 -7.83
CA HIS A 75 -13.03 20.75 -9.01
C HIS A 75 -14.20 21.71 -8.76
N LEU A 76 -14.36 22.70 -9.64
CA LEU A 76 -15.43 23.71 -9.52
C LEU A 76 -16.69 23.18 -10.23
N GLU A 77 -17.78 23.09 -9.50
CA GLU A 77 -19.08 22.73 -9.99
C GLU A 77 -19.81 23.94 -10.60
N LYS A 78 -20.83 23.66 -11.44
CA LYS A 78 -21.62 24.71 -12.12
C LYS A 78 -22.34 25.66 -11.15
N GLU A 79 -22.67 25.15 -9.96
CA GLU A 79 -23.34 25.89 -8.89
C GLU A 79 -22.41 26.84 -8.15
N GLY A 80 -21.11 26.87 -8.50
CA GLY A 80 -20.11 27.75 -7.92
C GLY A 80 -19.47 27.22 -6.64
N TYR A 81 -19.71 25.97 -6.28
CA TYR A 81 -19.01 25.26 -5.21
C TYR A 81 -17.85 24.47 -5.78
N ALA A 82 -16.82 24.24 -4.99
CA ALA A 82 -15.72 23.37 -5.35
C ALA A 82 -15.69 22.13 -4.47
N HIS A 83 -15.59 20.95 -5.07
CA HIS A 83 -15.21 19.74 -4.37
C HIS A 83 -13.69 19.67 -4.25
N ILE A 84 -13.21 19.23 -3.10
CA ILE A 84 -11.79 18.98 -2.85
C ILE A 84 -11.59 17.58 -2.27
N GLY A 85 -10.46 16.96 -2.58
CA GLY A 85 -10.12 15.62 -2.12
C GLY A 85 -8.64 15.30 -2.29
N LEU A 86 -8.27 14.03 -2.10
CA LEU A 86 -6.91 13.52 -2.30
C LEU A 86 -6.73 13.00 -3.72
N ASP A 87 -5.56 13.21 -4.29
CA ASP A 87 -5.27 12.67 -5.62
C ASP A 87 -4.97 11.16 -5.60
N ASP A 88 -5.08 10.56 -6.76
CA ASP A 88 -4.93 9.11 -6.94
C ASP A 88 -3.50 8.63 -6.64
N LEU A 89 -2.46 9.45 -6.88
CA LEU A 89 -1.09 9.10 -6.56
C LEU A 89 -0.89 8.96 -5.05
N LEU A 90 -1.35 9.94 -4.26
CA LEU A 90 -1.24 9.87 -2.80
C LEU A 90 -1.96 8.64 -2.27
N LEU A 91 -3.16 8.33 -2.79
CA LEU A 91 -3.94 7.16 -2.38
C LEU A 91 -3.25 5.85 -2.73
N HIS A 92 -2.57 5.77 -3.87
CA HIS A 92 -1.73 4.63 -4.23
C HIS A 92 -0.47 4.51 -3.36
N ILE A 93 0.04 5.60 -2.82
CA ILE A 93 1.19 5.61 -1.92
C ILE A 93 0.82 5.09 -0.53
N ILE A 94 -0.28 5.62 0.05
CA ILE A 94 -0.67 5.36 1.43
C ILE A 94 -1.61 4.17 1.61
N GLY A 95 -2.32 3.77 0.56
CA GLY A 95 -3.33 2.71 0.60
C GLY A 95 -4.61 3.13 1.35
N GLN A 96 -5.28 2.15 1.95
CA GLN A 96 -6.48 2.43 2.75
C GLN A 96 -6.11 3.07 4.08
N VAL A 97 -6.72 4.20 4.39
CA VAL A 97 -6.46 5.02 5.56
C VAL A 97 -7.76 5.46 6.26
N SER A 98 -7.69 5.74 7.55
CA SER A 98 -8.76 6.42 8.27
C SER A 98 -8.61 7.93 8.12
N ILE A 99 -9.72 8.65 7.91
CA ILE A 99 -9.73 10.10 7.74
C ILE A 99 -10.45 10.73 8.93
N LYS A 100 -9.78 11.70 9.55
CA LYS A 100 -10.36 12.57 10.56
C LYS A 100 -10.45 13.96 9.99
N VAL A 101 -11.65 14.42 9.68
CA VAL A 101 -11.93 15.77 9.21
C VAL A 101 -11.78 16.78 10.34
N SER A 102 -11.20 17.95 10.06
CA SER A 102 -10.91 19.01 11.05
C SER A 102 -11.86 20.20 10.92
N LYS A 103 -12.63 20.29 9.84
CA LYS A 103 -13.53 21.40 9.56
C LYS A 103 -14.98 20.93 9.46
N MET A 104 -15.89 21.84 9.81
CA MET A 104 -17.34 21.61 9.75
C MET A 104 -17.99 22.60 8.78
N PRO A 105 -19.22 22.33 8.30
CA PRO A 105 -19.97 23.29 7.50
C PRO A 105 -20.12 24.64 8.25
N GLY A 106 -19.84 25.73 7.55
CA GLY A 106 -19.79 27.11 8.09
C GLY A 106 -18.40 27.57 8.49
N ASP A 107 -17.42 26.68 8.62
CA ASP A 107 -16.04 27.07 8.90
C ASP A 107 -15.39 27.71 7.68
N THR A 108 -14.52 28.68 7.92
CA THR A 108 -13.64 29.25 6.90
C THR A 108 -12.33 28.46 6.86
N VAL A 109 -11.82 28.24 5.66
CA VAL A 109 -10.52 27.60 5.43
C VAL A 109 -9.66 28.49 4.53
N ILE A 110 -8.34 28.51 4.80
CA ILE A 110 -7.35 29.21 3.99
C ILE A 110 -6.52 28.18 3.23
N LYS A 111 -6.11 28.49 2.00
CA LYS A 111 -5.20 27.67 1.20
C LYS A 111 -3.94 27.31 2.01
N GLY A 112 -3.57 26.03 2.06
CA GLY A 112 -2.46 25.52 2.85
C GLY A 112 -2.79 25.23 4.31
N GLU A 113 -3.99 25.58 4.79
CA GLU A 113 -4.44 25.24 6.15
C GLU A 113 -4.79 23.76 6.25
N GLN A 114 -4.55 23.17 7.42
CA GLN A 114 -4.92 21.80 7.70
C GLN A 114 -6.45 21.64 7.71
N ILE A 115 -6.94 20.68 6.91
CA ILE A 115 -8.37 20.36 6.80
C ILE A 115 -8.70 18.94 7.27
N ALA A 116 -7.72 18.06 7.25
CA ALA A 116 -7.90 16.69 7.73
C ALA A 116 -6.58 16.09 8.20
N GLU A 117 -6.70 15.03 8.97
CA GLU A 117 -5.64 14.11 9.31
C GLU A 117 -6.01 12.74 8.77
N ILE A 118 -5.12 12.12 8.04
CA ILE A 118 -5.25 10.72 7.62
C ILE A 118 -4.31 9.89 8.48
N SER A 119 -4.80 8.75 8.92
CA SER A 119 -4.04 7.87 9.81
C SER A 119 -4.17 6.42 9.41
N ARG A 120 -3.10 5.68 9.69
CA ARG A 120 -3.01 4.23 9.53
C ARG A 120 -2.10 3.66 10.61
N VAL A 121 -2.13 2.34 10.79
CA VAL A 121 -1.14 1.66 11.62
C VAL A 121 0.26 1.95 11.05
N GLY A 122 1.09 2.67 11.82
CA GLY A 122 2.43 3.08 11.44
C GLY A 122 2.64 4.57 11.26
N GLY A 123 1.59 5.38 10.98
CA GLY A 123 1.78 6.81 10.84
C GLY A 123 0.51 7.61 10.57
N SER A 124 0.66 8.93 10.58
CA SER A 124 -0.38 9.88 10.20
C SER A 124 0.18 10.97 9.29
N LEU A 125 -0.70 11.57 8.47
CA LEU A 125 -0.36 12.68 7.58
C LEU A 125 -1.38 13.79 7.73
N THR A 126 -0.90 15.01 7.65
CA THR A 126 -1.72 16.22 7.64
C THR A 126 -2.08 16.61 6.21
N ILE A 127 -3.37 16.78 5.96
CA ILE A 127 -3.89 17.19 4.65
C ILE A 127 -4.23 18.66 4.67
N LYS A 128 -3.71 19.39 3.66
CA LYS A 128 -3.85 20.83 3.53
C LYS A 128 -4.83 21.18 2.41
N SER A 129 -5.59 22.26 2.61
CA SER A 129 -6.55 22.75 1.62
C SER A 129 -5.85 23.30 0.38
N PRO A 130 -6.30 22.93 -0.85
CA PRO A 130 -5.79 23.52 -2.08
C PRO A 130 -6.30 24.93 -2.35
N ILE A 131 -7.41 25.33 -1.72
CA ILE A 131 -8.09 26.60 -1.95
C ILE A 131 -8.61 27.21 -0.64
N SER A 132 -8.85 28.52 -0.63
CA SER A 132 -9.54 29.23 0.46
C SER A 132 -11.04 29.35 0.18
N GLY A 133 -11.84 29.32 1.24
CA GLY A 133 -13.29 29.51 1.14
C GLY A 133 -14.03 29.09 2.38
N GLU A 134 -15.36 29.03 2.27
CA GLU A 134 -16.27 28.58 3.32
C GLU A 134 -16.68 27.13 3.06
N VAL A 135 -16.54 26.27 4.06
CA VAL A 135 -16.99 24.88 4.00
C VAL A 135 -18.50 24.83 3.96
N GLN A 136 -19.06 24.25 2.91
CA GLN A 136 -20.51 24.08 2.75
C GLN A 136 -20.95 22.67 3.16
N GLY A 137 -20.06 21.70 3.00
CA GLY A 137 -20.37 20.31 3.32
C GLY A 137 -19.11 19.46 3.52
N VAL A 138 -19.32 18.38 4.26
CA VAL A 138 -18.34 17.32 4.48
C VAL A 138 -18.96 16.02 3.97
N ASN A 139 -18.20 15.24 3.24
CA ASN A 139 -18.69 13.97 2.68
C ASN A 139 -18.94 12.95 3.80
N ALA A 140 -20.21 12.66 4.05
CA ALA A 140 -20.60 11.66 5.06
C ALA A 140 -20.15 10.23 4.69
N MET A 141 -20.05 9.92 3.39
CA MET A 141 -19.65 8.59 2.92
C MET A 141 -18.25 8.17 3.40
N LEU A 142 -17.35 9.14 3.64
CA LEU A 142 -16.00 8.85 4.15
C LEU A 142 -15.97 8.23 5.55
N ARG A 143 -17.08 8.35 6.31
CA ARG A 143 -17.23 7.71 7.63
C ARG A 143 -17.79 6.30 7.52
N GLU A 144 -18.58 6.04 6.48
CA GLU A 144 -19.29 4.77 6.27
C GLU A 144 -18.50 3.80 5.40
N ASP A 145 -17.85 4.31 4.34
CA ASP A 145 -17.07 3.54 3.39
C ASP A 145 -15.74 4.21 3.07
N ILE A 146 -14.72 3.84 3.84
CA ILE A 146 -13.34 4.29 3.64
C ILE A 146 -12.80 3.85 2.26
N GLY A 147 -13.33 2.75 1.71
CA GLY A 147 -12.95 2.22 0.41
C GLY A 147 -13.35 3.13 -0.76
N ALA A 148 -14.39 3.96 -0.59
CA ALA A 148 -14.88 4.88 -1.63
C ALA A 148 -13.80 5.88 -2.07
N LEU A 149 -12.93 6.31 -1.13
CA LEU A 149 -11.83 7.22 -1.42
C LEU A 149 -10.84 6.64 -2.44
N ASN A 150 -10.45 5.38 -2.27
CA ASN A 150 -9.50 4.71 -3.17
C ASN A 150 -10.18 4.23 -4.47
N ALA A 151 -11.46 3.86 -4.42
CA ALA A 151 -12.18 3.34 -5.59
C ALA A 151 -12.50 4.44 -6.62
N ASP A 152 -12.95 5.60 -6.12
CA ASP A 152 -13.37 6.73 -6.96
C ASP A 152 -12.97 8.06 -6.31
N PRO A 153 -11.66 8.40 -6.32
CA PRO A 153 -11.14 9.58 -5.61
C PRO A 153 -11.70 10.91 -6.11
N TYR A 154 -12.11 10.97 -7.37
CA TYR A 154 -12.58 12.21 -8.03
C TYR A 154 -14.09 12.33 -8.14
N GLY A 155 -14.83 11.26 -7.92
CA GLY A 155 -16.28 11.25 -7.87
C GLY A 155 -16.78 11.14 -6.43
N LYS A 156 -16.93 9.93 -5.91
CA LYS A 156 -17.47 9.69 -4.56
C LYS A 156 -16.51 10.00 -3.42
N GLY A 157 -15.20 10.04 -3.71
CA GLY A 157 -14.11 10.23 -2.74
C GLY A 157 -13.77 11.69 -2.43
N TRP A 158 -14.61 12.67 -2.79
CA TRP A 158 -14.39 14.04 -2.36
C TRP A 158 -14.47 14.16 -0.82
N MET A 159 -13.73 15.10 -0.23
CA MET A 159 -13.70 15.30 1.22
C MET A 159 -14.57 16.44 1.67
N TYR A 160 -14.46 17.57 1.00
CA TYR A 160 -15.18 18.79 1.33
C TYR A 160 -15.81 19.43 0.10
N GLN A 161 -16.96 20.07 0.31
CA GLN A 161 -17.54 21.03 -0.59
C GLN A 161 -17.27 22.42 -0.03
N ILE A 162 -16.61 23.27 -0.81
CA ILE A 162 -16.19 24.62 -0.39
C ILE A 162 -16.76 25.63 -1.36
N LYS A 163 -17.23 26.77 -0.83
CA LYS A 163 -17.53 27.97 -1.62
C LYS A 163 -16.23 28.78 -1.73
N PRO A 164 -15.55 28.79 -2.90
CA PRO A 164 -14.25 29.40 -3.04
C PRO A 164 -14.30 30.93 -2.86
N ALA A 165 -13.31 31.46 -2.17
CA ALA A 165 -13.17 32.91 -2.01
C ALA A 165 -12.36 33.55 -3.15
N ARG A 166 -11.29 32.90 -3.61
CA ARG A 166 -10.33 33.42 -4.58
C ARG A 166 -9.91 32.34 -5.61
N TRP A 167 -10.92 31.70 -6.21
CA TRP A 167 -10.70 30.56 -7.11
C TRP A 167 -9.63 30.83 -8.19
N ALA A 168 -9.84 31.89 -9.00
CA ALA A 168 -8.97 32.18 -10.15
C ALA A 168 -7.51 32.51 -9.78
N GLU A 169 -7.27 33.06 -8.59
CA GLU A 169 -5.93 33.37 -8.12
C GLU A 169 -5.22 32.11 -7.60
N GLU A 170 -5.92 31.34 -6.79
CA GLU A 170 -5.34 30.21 -6.07
C GLU A 170 -5.10 28.98 -6.96
N THR A 171 -5.94 28.83 -8.00
CA THR A 171 -5.78 27.74 -8.97
C THR A 171 -4.68 27.97 -10.01
N LYS A 172 -4.16 29.21 -10.15
CA LYS A 172 -3.00 29.49 -11.04
C LYS A 172 -1.75 28.67 -10.71
N SER A 173 -1.59 28.29 -9.45
CA SER A 173 -0.45 27.48 -8.99
C SER A 173 -0.74 25.96 -9.02
N CYS A 174 -1.90 25.56 -9.48
CA CYS A 174 -2.29 24.16 -9.61
C CYS A 174 -1.98 23.64 -11.02
N PHE A 175 -1.79 22.36 -11.13
CA PHE A 175 -1.59 21.68 -12.41
C PHE A 175 -2.94 21.25 -13.01
N LEU A 176 -3.07 21.36 -14.33
CA LEU A 176 -4.31 21.05 -15.06
C LEU A 176 -3.99 20.29 -16.35
N ALA A 177 -4.85 19.37 -16.74
CA ALA A 177 -4.80 18.66 -18.03
C ALA A 177 -3.42 18.01 -18.31
N ASN A 178 -2.78 18.35 -19.44
CA ASN A 178 -1.49 17.77 -19.84
C ASN A 178 -0.36 18.11 -18.85
N GLU A 179 -0.39 19.31 -18.28
CA GLU A 179 0.58 19.72 -17.26
C GLU A 179 0.48 18.86 -16.01
N ALA A 180 -0.74 18.54 -15.55
CA ALA A 180 -0.94 17.61 -14.47
C ALA A 180 -0.37 16.21 -14.78
N THR A 181 -0.58 15.71 -16.00
CA THR A 181 -0.04 14.41 -16.39
C THR A 181 1.50 14.38 -16.36
N LEU A 182 2.16 15.45 -16.79
CA LEU A 182 3.62 15.57 -16.73
C LEU A 182 4.08 15.70 -15.27
N TRP A 183 3.39 16.50 -14.47
CA TRP A 183 3.69 16.66 -13.05
C TRP A 183 3.60 15.33 -12.30
N PHE A 184 2.54 14.55 -12.47
CA PHE A 184 2.40 13.24 -11.84
C PHE A 184 3.53 12.25 -12.20
N LYS A 185 4.01 12.29 -13.44
CA LYS A 185 5.18 11.49 -13.84
C LYS A 185 6.43 11.89 -13.06
N THR A 186 6.64 13.20 -12.90
CA THR A 186 7.77 13.73 -12.13
C THR A 186 7.63 13.43 -10.64
N GLU A 187 6.42 13.57 -10.08
CA GLU A 187 6.14 13.23 -8.69
C GLU A 187 6.36 11.75 -8.38
N LEU A 188 5.97 10.87 -9.29
CA LEU A 188 6.25 9.44 -9.13
C LEU A 188 7.76 9.13 -9.10
N LEU A 189 8.57 9.82 -9.92
CA LEU A 189 10.02 9.68 -9.87
C LEU A 189 10.59 10.24 -8.57
N ARG A 190 10.14 11.43 -8.14
CA ARG A 190 10.51 12.04 -6.86
C ARG A 190 10.16 11.13 -5.68
N PHE A 191 9.01 10.47 -5.75
CA PHE A 191 8.61 9.50 -4.72
C PHE A 191 9.49 8.25 -4.72
N LYS A 192 9.90 7.74 -5.89
CA LYS A 192 10.87 6.62 -5.98
C LYS A 192 12.21 6.97 -5.32
N ASP A 193 12.71 8.16 -5.58
CA ASP A 193 13.96 8.65 -4.96
C ASP A 193 13.81 8.80 -3.44
N PHE A 194 12.69 9.36 -2.98
CA PHE A 194 12.36 9.44 -1.56
C PHE A 194 12.35 8.05 -0.90
N MET A 195 11.67 7.07 -1.51
CA MET A 195 11.62 5.70 -0.98
C MET A 195 12.99 5.05 -0.91
N ALA A 196 13.82 5.21 -1.95
CA ALA A 196 15.16 4.66 -1.95
C ALA A 196 16.03 5.24 -0.81
N MET A 197 15.95 6.55 -0.56
CA MET A 197 16.65 7.21 0.54
C MET A 197 16.13 6.77 1.90
N SER A 198 14.81 6.73 2.09
CA SER A 198 14.18 6.35 3.35
C SER A 198 14.44 4.90 3.72
N MET A 199 14.40 4.00 2.74
CA MET A 199 14.69 2.58 2.97
C MET A 199 16.15 2.35 3.38
N ASN A 200 17.10 3.01 2.75
CA ASN A 200 18.50 2.95 3.14
C ASN A 200 18.73 3.47 4.57
N LYS A 201 17.95 4.48 4.97
CA LYS A 201 18.09 5.12 6.30
C LYS A 201 17.48 4.27 7.42
N TYR A 202 16.29 3.70 7.21
CA TYR A 202 15.47 3.13 8.27
C TYR A 202 15.31 1.61 8.22
N THR A 203 15.42 1.01 7.04
CA THR A 203 15.12 -0.42 6.83
C THR A 203 16.14 -1.12 5.91
N PRO A 204 17.44 -1.08 6.21
CA PRO A 204 18.46 -1.63 5.30
C PRO A 204 18.30 -3.13 5.03
N GLU A 205 17.66 -3.88 5.95
CA GLU A 205 17.45 -5.33 5.79
C GLU A 205 16.18 -5.68 5.00
N THR A 206 15.22 -4.75 4.87
CA THR A 206 13.93 -4.98 4.21
C THR A 206 13.84 -4.41 2.78
N VAL A 207 14.92 -3.84 2.28
CA VAL A 207 14.99 -3.20 0.94
C VAL A 207 14.50 -4.11 -0.19
N GLN A 208 14.67 -5.43 -0.05
CA GLN A 208 14.26 -6.39 -1.08
C GLN A 208 12.75 -6.59 -1.24
N VAL A 209 11.94 -6.20 -0.24
CA VAL A 209 10.48 -6.48 -0.24
C VAL A 209 9.68 -5.40 -0.96
N VAL A 210 10.15 -4.15 -0.97
CA VAL A 210 9.42 -3.00 -1.54
C VAL A 210 9.87 -2.64 -2.95
N LEU A 211 11.15 -2.87 -3.27
CA LEU A 211 11.67 -2.71 -4.62
C LEU A 211 11.62 -4.06 -5.33
N GLN A 212 10.73 -4.20 -6.28
CA GLN A 212 10.73 -5.33 -7.20
C GLN A 212 11.97 -5.26 -8.12
N GLU A 213 12.35 -6.40 -8.70
CA GLU A 213 13.42 -6.45 -9.71
C GLU A 213 13.18 -5.38 -10.78
N GLY A 214 14.15 -4.46 -10.94
CA GLY A 214 14.05 -3.32 -11.86
C GLY A 214 13.76 -1.97 -11.21
N GLY A 215 13.69 -1.86 -9.87
CA GLY A 215 13.45 -0.61 -9.15
C GLY A 215 12.02 -0.08 -9.27
N GLU A 216 11.06 -0.95 -9.56
CA GLU A 216 9.64 -0.62 -9.58
C GLU A 216 9.04 -0.73 -8.18
N LEU A 217 8.23 0.26 -7.80
CA LEU A 217 7.52 0.25 -6.51
C LEU A 217 6.24 -0.59 -6.60
N ALA A 218 5.99 -1.39 -5.57
CA ALA A 218 4.68 -2.01 -5.38
C ALA A 218 3.64 -0.94 -5.07
N ASP A 219 2.37 -1.25 -5.32
CA ASP A 219 1.24 -0.43 -4.89
C ASP A 219 1.19 -0.36 -3.35
N ASN A 220 0.85 0.80 -2.81
CA ASN A 220 0.82 1.11 -1.37
C ASN A 220 2.17 0.95 -0.63
N PRO A 221 3.26 1.54 -1.12
CA PRO A 221 4.60 1.28 -0.61
C PRO A 221 4.86 1.81 0.81
N LEU A 222 4.08 2.77 1.31
CA LEU A 222 4.17 3.22 2.71
C LEU A 222 3.51 2.24 3.70
N VAL A 223 2.76 1.26 3.21
CA VAL A 223 2.14 0.26 4.06
C VAL A 223 3.19 -0.62 4.73
N GLY A 224 3.19 -0.66 6.05
CA GLY A 224 4.17 -1.43 6.84
C GLY A 224 5.51 -0.72 7.05
N MET A 225 5.68 0.52 6.56
CA MET A 225 6.84 1.34 6.88
C MET A 225 6.77 1.88 8.30
N PRO A 226 7.93 2.07 8.97
CA PRO A 226 8.01 2.65 10.31
C PRO A 226 7.52 4.10 10.35
N ALA A 227 7.17 4.59 11.55
CA ALA A 227 6.60 5.92 11.77
C ALA A 227 7.53 7.05 11.29
N GLU A 228 8.82 6.84 11.36
CA GLU A 228 9.85 7.78 10.92
C GLU A 228 9.76 8.03 9.40
N VAL A 229 9.45 7.00 8.61
CA VAL A 229 9.25 7.15 7.16
C VAL A 229 8.01 7.98 6.86
N TRP A 230 6.92 7.80 7.62
CA TRP A 230 5.71 8.62 7.49
C TRP A 230 5.95 10.09 7.84
N HIS A 231 6.76 10.33 8.87
CA HIS A 231 7.17 11.68 9.26
C HIS A 231 8.03 12.34 8.19
N ASP A 232 9.07 11.65 7.71
CA ASP A 232 9.92 12.13 6.60
C ASP A 232 9.09 12.37 5.33
N PHE A 233 8.09 11.54 5.05
CA PHE A 233 7.19 11.70 3.91
C PHE A 233 6.36 12.99 4.04
N GLN A 234 5.83 13.29 5.23
CA GLN A 234 5.13 14.55 5.47
C GLN A 234 6.06 15.75 5.24
N GLU A 235 7.23 15.75 5.87
CA GLU A 235 8.12 16.92 5.86
C GLU A 235 8.85 17.12 4.53
N HIS A 236 9.34 16.02 3.93
CA HIS A 236 10.22 16.10 2.77
C HIS A 236 9.53 15.79 1.44
N PHE A 237 8.32 15.24 1.47
CA PHE A 237 7.58 14.98 0.25
C PHE A 237 6.31 15.83 0.12
N LEU A 238 5.44 15.87 1.13
CA LEU A 238 4.18 16.63 1.04
C LEU A 238 4.35 18.13 1.33
N ASP A 239 5.22 18.52 2.27
CA ASP A 239 5.37 19.89 2.74
C ASP A 239 6.51 20.67 2.07
N GLN A 240 7.46 20.01 1.40
CA GLN A 240 8.47 20.66 0.56
C GLN A 240 7.85 21.20 -0.73
N VAL A 241 7.09 22.27 -0.59
CA VAL A 241 6.61 23.06 -1.71
C VAL A 241 7.60 24.19 -1.94
N SER A 242 8.55 23.97 -2.84
CA SER A 242 9.43 25.01 -3.37
C SER A 242 8.66 25.91 -4.35
#